data_6387af1b057fec5a71a3727cbb680bcd
#
_entry.id   6387af1b057fec5a71a3727cbb680bcd
#
_cell.length_a   1.000
_cell.length_b   1.000
_cell.length_c   1.000
_cell.angle_alpha   90.00
_cell.angle_beta   90.00
_cell.angle_gamma   90.00
#
_symmetry.space_group_name_H-M   'P 1'
#
loop_
_entity.id
_entity.type
_entity.pdbx_description
1 polymer ?
#
loop_
_entity_poly.entity_id
_entity_poly.type
_entity_poly.pdbx_seq_one_letter_code
_entity_poly.pdbx_strand_id
1 'polypeptide(L)'
;MQFNAASGVRDYHLPVQEIGEVRWVRKNGAVVASEDYTVNAKTGVITFHTAPPVSDPPVNNTVEVLYYKENPKAYNSVMDCPYATVFGGNRDLCVVVGGCTAQPNAYFWSGNTQLAMDPTYFPMSQYNFAADASEGITGFGKQQNMLVIFKEHSVGRATYGTAKVNGREQITMDYTRINSRIGCDLPWTIQLVENNLV
;
A
#
# COMPACT_ATOMS: atom_id res chain seq x y z
N MET A 1 -2.85 -3.04 -16.23
CA MET A 1 -3.38 -3.94 -17.31
C MET A 1 -3.31 -3.22 -18.62
N GLN A 2 -2.91 -3.90 -19.70
CA GLN A 2 -2.78 -3.31 -21.03
C GLN A 2 -3.61 -4.13 -22.01
N PHE A 3 -4.32 -3.45 -22.88
CA PHE A 3 -5.14 -4.03 -23.96
C PHE A 3 -4.68 -3.44 -25.30
N ASN A 4 -4.87 -4.19 -26.35
CA ASN A 4 -4.78 -3.66 -27.71
C ASN A 4 -6.14 -3.05 -28.10
N ALA A 5 -6.15 -1.77 -28.45
CA ALA A 5 -7.35 -1.12 -28.93
C ALA A 5 -7.70 -1.65 -30.33
N ALA A 6 -8.96 -1.97 -30.54
CA ALA A 6 -9.50 -2.37 -31.84
C ALA A 6 -10.58 -1.39 -32.30
N SER A 7 -10.73 -1.25 -33.62
CA SER A 7 -11.69 -0.32 -34.21
C SER A 7 -13.13 -0.62 -33.76
N GLY A 8 -13.81 0.39 -33.27
CA GLY A 8 -15.19 0.30 -32.80
C GLY A 8 -15.39 -0.35 -31.43
N VAL A 9 -14.34 -0.90 -30.82
CA VAL A 9 -14.42 -1.51 -29.48
C VAL A 9 -14.47 -0.43 -28.42
N ARG A 10 -15.50 -0.49 -27.58
CA ARG A 10 -15.72 0.44 -26.46
C ARG A 10 -15.52 -0.22 -25.11
N ASP A 11 -15.74 -1.53 -25.00
CA ASP A 11 -15.72 -2.27 -23.75
C ASP A 11 -14.40 -3.04 -23.58
N TYR A 12 -13.73 -2.79 -22.46
CA TYR A 12 -12.47 -3.45 -22.08
C TYR A 12 -12.69 -4.21 -20.78
N HIS A 13 -12.62 -5.54 -20.86
CA HIS A 13 -12.85 -6.43 -19.74
C HIS A 13 -11.55 -6.67 -18.96
N LEU A 14 -11.53 -6.27 -17.71
CA LEU A 14 -10.44 -6.58 -16.80
C LEU A 14 -10.44 -8.08 -16.45
N PRO A 15 -9.30 -8.68 -16.15
CA PRO A 15 -9.20 -10.11 -15.81
C PRO A 15 -9.80 -10.44 -14.45
N VAL A 16 -10.29 -9.44 -13.72
CA VAL A 16 -10.87 -9.58 -12.38
C VAL A 16 -12.17 -8.82 -12.29
N GLN A 17 -13.05 -9.31 -11.45
CA GLN A 17 -14.32 -8.68 -11.07
C GLN A 17 -14.20 -8.09 -9.66
N GLU A 18 -15.22 -7.33 -9.24
CA GLU A 18 -15.26 -6.69 -7.93
C GLU A 18 -13.99 -5.85 -7.69
N ILE A 19 -13.70 -4.97 -8.64
CA ILE A 19 -12.61 -4.03 -8.53
C ILE A 19 -13.01 -2.87 -7.62
N GLY A 20 -12.02 -2.31 -6.93
CA GLY A 20 -12.19 -1.06 -6.18
C GLY A 20 -12.04 0.16 -7.10
N GLU A 21 -11.13 1.03 -6.76
CA GLU A 21 -10.89 2.26 -7.51
C GLU A 21 -10.11 2.02 -8.81
N VAL A 22 -10.51 2.68 -9.89
CA VAL A 22 -9.70 2.86 -11.10
C VAL A 22 -8.95 4.18 -10.97
N ARG A 23 -7.62 4.10 -10.85
CA ARG A 23 -6.76 5.28 -10.65
C ARG A 23 -6.58 6.10 -11.91
N TRP A 24 -6.40 5.43 -13.02
CA TRP A 24 -6.34 6.06 -14.33
C TRP A 24 -6.58 5.07 -15.47
N VAL A 25 -7.09 5.62 -16.56
CA VAL A 25 -7.15 4.97 -17.86
C VAL A 25 -6.27 5.78 -18.80
N ARG A 26 -5.41 5.11 -19.55
CA ARG A 26 -4.55 5.75 -20.55
C ARG A 26 -4.82 5.14 -21.91
N LYS A 27 -4.71 5.99 -22.92
CA LYS A 27 -4.71 5.58 -24.31
C LYS A 27 -3.42 6.08 -24.97
N ASN A 28 -2.64 5.17 -25.54
CA ASN A 28 -1.34 5.45 -26.14
C ASN A 28 -0.44 6.30 -25.20
N GLY A 29 -0.47 6.00 -23.91
CA GLY A 29 0.27 6.70 -22.87
C GLY A 29 -0.36 8.00 -22.35
N ALA A 30 -1.36 8.56 -23.04
CA ALA A 30 -2.08 9.77 -22.59
C ALA A 30 -3.22 9.38 -21.64
N VAL A 31 -3.37 10.15 -20.54
CA VAL A 31 -4.48 9.94 -19.59
C VAL A 31 -5.80 10.36 -20.23
N VAL A 32 -6.81 9.51 -20.10
CA VAL A 32 -8.18 9.73 -20.52
C VAL A 32 -8.95 10.38 -19.38
N ALA A 33 -9.74 11.41 -19.67
CA ALA A 33 -10.57 12.05 -18.66
C ALA A 33 -11.64 11.09 -18.13
N SER A 34 -11.97 11.20 -16.85
CA SER A 34 -12.94 10.30 -16.20
C SER A 34 -14.36 10.41 -16.77
N GLU A 35 -14.67 11.54 -17.41
CA GLU A 35 -15.93 11.80 -18.11
C GLU A 35 -16.06 11.10 -19.48
N ASP A 36 -14.97 10.55 -20.00
CA ASP A 36 -14.96 9.88 -21.31
C ASP A 36 -15.18 8.37 -21.22
N TYR A 37 -15.27 7.83 -20.02
CA TYR A 37 -15.52 6.41 -19.81
C TYR A 37 -16.36 6.15 -18.56
N THR A 38 -16.96 4.99 -18.49
CA THR A 38 -17.63 4.47 -17.28
C THR A 38 -16.97 3.19 -16.80
N VAL A 39 -17.04 2.96 -15.49
CA VAL A 39 -16.49 1.77 -14.84
C VAL A 39 -17.62 0.97 -14.22
N ASN A 40 -17.79 -0.27 -14.66
CA ASN A 40 -18.59 -1.22 -13.92
C ASN A 40 -17.68 -2.04 -13.00
N ALA A 41 -17.55 -1.58 -11.76
CA ALA A 41 -16.65 -2.19 -10.78
C ALA A 41 -17.01 -3.66 -10.50
N LYS A 42 -18.30 -4.00 -10.49
CA LYS A 42 -18.78 -5.35 -10.20
C LYS A 42 -18.35 -6.37 -11.26
N THR A 43 -18.42 -5.98 -12.54
CA THR A 43 -18.07 -6.87 -13.67
C THR A 43 -16.64 -6.68 -14.15
N GLY A 44 -15.94 -5.63 -13.70
CA GLY A 44 -14.59 -5.30 -14.16
C GLY A 44 -14.55 -4.77 -15.59
N VAL A 45 -15.59 -4.06 -16.03
CA VAL A 45 -15.67 -3.55 -17.41
C VAL A 45 -15.45 -2.04 -17.42
N ILE A 46 -14.57 -1.59 -18.30
CA ILE A 46 -14.36 -0.17 -18.63
C ILE A 46 -15.01 0.09 -19.98
N THR A 47 -16.01 0.96 -20.03
CA THR A 47 -16.73 1.31 -21.26
C THR A 47 -16.43 2.74 -21.65
N PHE A 48 -15.80 2.95 -22.79
CA PHE A 48 -15.57 4.29 -23.35
C PHE A 48 -16.86 4.84 -23.97
N HIS A 49 -17.14 6.12 -23.77
CA HIS A 49 -18.29 6.79 -24.40
C HIS A 49 -18.11 6.87 -25.92
N THR A 50 -16.88 7.07 -26.37
CA THR A 50 -16.50 6.98 -27.79
C THR A 50 -15.37 5.98 -27.95
N ALA A 51 -15.50 5.07 -28.89
CA ALA A 51 -14.47 4.05 -29.14
C ALA A 51 -13.10 4.73 -29.35
N PRO A 52 -12.05 4.28 -28.66
CA PRO A 52 -10.71 4.81 -28.84
C PRO A 52 -10.31 4.73 -30.32
N PRO A 53 -9.90 5.85 -30.98
CA PRO A 53 -9.46 5.80 -32.35
C PRO A 53 -8.23 4.91 -32.50
N VAL A 54 -8.21 4.13 -33.56
CA VAL A 54 -7.12 3.24 -33.97
C VAL A 54 -6.43 3.84 -35.16
N SER A 55 -5.10 4.02 -35.09
CA SER A 55 -4.34 4.49 -36.22
C SER A 55 -4.19 3.41 -37.31
N ASP A 56 -4.15 3.81 -38.55
CA ASP A 56 -3.84 2.95 -39.69
C ASP A 56 -2.55 3.49 -40.39
N PRO A 57 -1.43 2.76 -40.44
CA PRO A 57 -1.24 1.43 -39.85
C PRO A 57 -1.26 1.46 -38.30
N PRO A 58 -1.61 0.34 -37.65
CA PRO A 58 -1.75 0.29 -36.21
C PRO A 58 -0.37 0.42 -35.53
N VAL A 59 -0.08 1.61 -35.02
CA VAL A 59 1.13 1.88 -34.22
C VAL A 59 0.69 2.20 -32.80
N ASN A 60 1.07 1.35 -31.85
CA ASN A 60 0.86 1.57 -30.41
C ASN A 60 -0.57 1.89 -29.99
N ASN A 61 -1.56 1.19 -30.56
CA ASN A 61 -2.96 1.32 -30.13
C ASN A 61 -3.19 0.58 -28.81
N THR A 62 -2.79 1.17 -27.71
CA THR A 62 -2.90 0.57 -26.37
C THR A 62 -3.91 1.30 -25.50
N VAL A 63 -4.70 0.53 -24.77
CA VAL A 63 -5.49 1.01 -23.64
C VAL A 63 -4.87 0.39 -22.38
N GLU A 64 -4.47 1.24 -21.45
CA GLU A 64 -3.89 0.84 -20.17
C GLU A 64 -4.82 1.26 -19.05
N VAL A 65 -5.03 0.36 -18.09
CA VAL A 65 -5.87 0.61 -16.92
C VAL A 65 -5.08 0.29 -15.67
N LEU A 66 -4.97 1.24 -14.75
CA LEU A 66 -4.51 1.00 -13.38
C LEU A 66 -5.74 0.99 -12.46
N TYR A 67 -5.94 -0.14 -11.83
CA TYR A 67 -7.03 -0.35 -10.89
C TYR A 67 -6.55 -1.10 -9.66
N TYR A 68 -7.31 -0.99 -8.59
CA TYR A 68 -7.12 -1.75 -7.36
C TYR A 68 -8.23 -2.78 -7.21
N LYS A 69 -7.87 -3.95 -6.70
CA LYS A 69 -8.85 -4.91 -6.22
C LYS A 69 -8.88 -4.82 -4.70
N GLU A 70 -10.04 -4.56 -4.14
CA GLU A 70 -10.22 -4.58 -2.71
C GLU A 70 -10.13 -6.01 -2.16
N ASN A 71 -9.46 -6.14 -1.02
CA ASN A 71 -9.51 -7.35 -0.21
C ASN A 71 -10.16 -6.98 1.12
N PRO A 72 -11.44 -7.31 1.34
CA PRO A 72 -12.17 -6.90 2.55
C PRO A 72 -11.49 -7.36 3.83
N LYS A 73 -10.84 -8.53 3.84
CA LYS A 73 -10.11 -9.02 5.03
C LYS A 73 -8.87 -8.17 5.32
N ALA A 74 -8.07 -7.89 4.29
CA ALA A 74 -6.88 -7.05 4.43
C ALA A 74 -7.25 -5.60 4.77
N TYR A 75 -8.30 -5.07 4.14
CA TYR A 75 -8.85 -3.76 4.46
C TYR A 75 -9.25 -3.67 5.93
N ASN A 76 -10.06 -4.61 6.43
CA ASN A 76 -10.48 -4.63 7.82
C ASN A 76 -9.29 -4.77 8.78
N SER A 77 -8.27 -5.57 8.44
CA SER A 77 -7.06 -5.68 9.26
C SER A 77 -6.32 -4.35 9.39
N VAL A 78 -6.21 -3.58 8.30
CA VAL A 78 -5.58 -2.26 8.32
C VAL A 78 -6.43 -1.25 9.11
N MET A 79 -7.75 -1.24 8.89
CA MET A 79 -8.68 -0.31 9.54
C MET A 79 -8.86 -0.59 11.03
N ASP A 80 -8.64 -1.82 11.47
CA ASP A 80 -8.72 -2.24 12.88
C ASP A 80 -7.42 -1.97 13.67
N CYS A 81 -6.39 -1.42 13.02
CA CYS A 81 -5.14 -1.09 13.66
C CYS A 81 -5.26 0.17 14.52
N PRO A 82 -5.07 0.08 15.86
CA PRO A 82 -5.20 1.23 16.75
C PRO A 82 -3.99 2.16 16.73
N TYR A 83 -2.85 1.71 16.23
CA TYR A 83 -1.59 2.47 16.24
C TYR A 83 -1.17 2.82 14.84
N ALA A 84 -0.77 4.09 14.64
CA ALA A 84 -0.32 4.60 13.35
C ALA A 84 0.86 5.56 13.54
N THR A 85 1.74 5.58 12.55
CA THR A 85 2.83 6.55 12.44
C THR A 85 3.20 6.77 10.98
N VAL A 86 3.99 7.80 10.72
CA VAL A 86 4.57 8.06 9.39
C VAL A 86 6.05 7.70 9.42
N PHE A 87 6.50 6.88 8.49
CA PHE A 87 7.89 6.43 8.43
C PHE A 87 8.30 6.08 6.99
N GLY A 88 9.59 6.10 6.72
CA GLY A 88 10.14 5.76 5.40
C GLY A 88 11.64 6.02 5.33
N GLY A 89 12.37 5.64 6.38
CA GLY A 89 13.79 5.93 6.53
C GLY A 89 14.03 7.42 6.76
N ASN A 90 14.87 8.04 5.93
CA ASN A 90 15.18 9.48 6.01
C ASN A 90 14.04 10.39 5.54
N ARG A 91 12.97 9.82 4.99
CA ARG A 91 11.79 10.53 4.51
C ARG A 91 10.55 9.81 5.00
N ASP A 92 9.52 10.55 5.33
CA ASP A 92 8.23 9.99 5.73
C ASP A 92 7.44 9.56 4.49
N LEU A 93 7.78 8.41 3.92
CA LEU A 93 7.25 7.93 2.64
C LEU A 93 6.04 7.00 2.77
N CYS A 94 5.76 6.50 3.98
CA CYS A 94 4.69 5.54 4.23
C CYS A 94 3.94 5.90 5.50
N VAL A 95 2.64 5.61 5.52
CA VAL A 95 1.89 5.42 6.76
C VAL A 95 2.11 3.98 7.20
N VAL A 96 2.49 3.78 8.45
CA VAL A 96 2.62 2.47 9.08
C VAL A 96 1.54 2.33 10.13
N VAL A 97 0.82 1.22 10.11
CA VAL A 97 -0.23 0.89 11.09
C VAL A 97 0.02 -0.49 11.68
N GLY A 98 -0.45 -0.76 12.88
CA GLY A 98 -0.25 -2.07 13.49
C GLY A 98 -1.08 -2.30 14.75
N GLY A 99 -0.98 -3.54 15.25
CA GLY A 99 -1.68 -3.96 16.45
C GLY A 99 -3.15 -4.31 16.23
N CYS A 100 -3.55 -4.72 15.02
CA CYS A 100 -4.93 -5.10 14.74
C CYS A 100 -5.34 -6.34 15.57
N THR A 101 -6.62 -6.43 15.92
CA THR A 101 -7.16 -7.49 16.77
C THR A 101 -6.91 -8.89 16.22
N ALA A 102 -7.02 -9.07 14.90
CA ALA A 102 -6.84 -10.37 14.26
C ALA A 102 -5.39 -10.85 14.25
N GLN A 103 -4.43 -9.93 14.20
CA GLN A 103 -2.99 -10.19 14.16
C GLN A 103 -2.25 -9.12 14.98
N PRO A 104 -2.24 -9.23 16.31
CA PRO A 104 -1.78 -8.14 17.17
C PRO A 104 -0.30 -7.75 17.01
N ASN A 105 0.52 -8.67 16.51
CA ASN A 105 1.94 -8.45 16.23
C ASN A 105 2.24 -8.05 14.78
N ALA A 106 1.21 -7.92 13.92
CA ALA A 106 1.39 -7.48 12.55
C ALA A 106 1.48 -5.96 12.45
N TYR A 107 2.28 -5.49 11.51
CA TYR A 107 2.29 -4.10 11.06
C TYR A 107 2.28 -4.06 9.53
N PHE A 108 1.56 -3.06 9.03
CA PHE A 108 1.32 -2.83 7.61
C PHE A 108 1.84 -1.46 7.24
N TRP A 109 2.26 -1.26 5.97
CA TRP A 109 2.65 0.06 5.51
C TRP A 109 2.06 0.38 4.15
N SER A 110 1.77 1.66 3.95
CA SER A 110 1.19 2.15 2.71
C SER A 110 2.24 2.16 1.59
N GLY A 111 1.76 2.08 0.35
CA GLY A 111 2.59 2.24 -0.83
C GLY A 111 3.00 3.69 -1.09
N ASN A 112 3.96 3.86 -1.98
CA ASN A 112 4.19 5.12 -2.64
C ASN A 112 3.89 4.98 -4.12
N THR A 113 3.30 6.00 -4.72
CA THR A 113 3.12 6.11 -6.15
C THR A 113 4.25 6.97 -6.72
N GLN A 114 5.28 6.33 -7.25
CA GLN A 114 6.43 6.89 -7.98
C GLN A 114 7.19 8.06 -7.32
N LEU A 115 6.54 9.01 -6.62
CA LEU A 115 7.18 10.20 -6.05
C LEU A 115 6.53 10.72 -4.76
N ALA A 116 5.40 10.17 -4.33
CA ALA A 116 4.66 10.65 -3.16
C ALA A 116 4.09 9.49 -2.34
N MET A 117 3.99 9.70 -1.03
CA MET A 117 3.26 8.83 -0.13
C MET A 117 1.80 8.72 -0.59
N ASP A 118 1.29 7.49 -0.68
CA ASP A 118 -0.13 7.22 -0.87
C ASP A 118 -0.69 6.56 0.40
N PRO A 119 -1.23 7.34 1.32
CA PRO A 119 -1.73 6.82 2.60
C PRO A 119 -3.00 5.98 2.46
N THR A 120 -3.63 6.00 1.30
CA THR A 120 -4.88 5.28 1.03
C THR A 120 -4.66 3.89 0.44
N TYR A 121 -3.43 3.57 0.05
CA TYR A 121 -3.11 2.32 -0.62
C TYR A 121 -2.18 1.45 0.23
N PHE A 122 -2.68 0.33 0.73
CA PHE A 122 -1.93 -0.69 1.45
C PHE A 122 -1.82 -1.95 0.58
N PRO A 123 -0.67 -2.16 -0.08
CA PRO A 123 -0.44 -3.38 -0.85
C PRO A 123 -0.47 -4.62 0.04
N MET A 124 -1.09 -5.70 -0.43
CA MET A 124 -1.18 -6.95 0.34
C MET A 124 0.18 -7.60 0.66
N SER A 125 1.23 -7.21 -0.05
CA SER A 125 2.60 -7.68 0.18
C SER A 125 3.38 -6.81 1.18
N GLN A 126 2.82 -5.68 1.60
CA GLN A 126 3.49 -4.71 2.48
C GLN A 126 3.01 -4.88 3.91
N TYR A 127 3.39 -5.97 4.53
CA TYR A 127 3.21 -6.25 5.95
C TYR A 127 4.35 -7.12 6.47
N ASN A 128 4.55 -7.08 7.78
CA ASN A 128 5.47 -7.97 8.47
C ASN A 128 5.01 -8.17 9.92
N PHE A 129 5.68 -9.04 10.65
CA PHE A 129 5.38 -9.35 12.03
C PHE A 129 6.50 -8.89 12.96
N ALA A 130 6.12 -8.26 14.06
CA ALA A 130 7.02 -7.88 15.13
C ALA A 130 7.28 -9.09 16.05
N ALA A 131 8.15 -10.00 15.61
CA ALA A 131 8.50 -11.27 16.28
C ALA A 131 7.28 -12.20 16.50
N ASP A 132 7.29 -12.96 17.59
CA ASP A 132 6.24 -13.93 17.89
C ASP A 132 4.88 -13.29 18.20
N ALA A 133 3.82 -14.09 18.09
CA ALA A 133 2.45 -13.65 18.27
C ALA A 133 2.01 -13.58 19.74
N SER A 134 2.88 -13.87 20.70
CA SER A 134 2.55 -13.89 22.12
C SER A 134 2.22 -12.49 22.69
N GLU A 135 2.72 -11.44 22.02
CA GLU A 135 2.52 -10.05 22.42
C GLU A 135 2.09 -9.20 21.23
N GLY A 136 1.09 -8.35 21.44
CA GLY A 136 0.66 -7.35 20.47
C GLY A 136 1.58 -6.12 20.41
N ILE A 137 1.51 -5.41 19.30
CA ILE A 137 2.11 -4.08 19.18
C ILE A 137 1.29 -3.13 20.05
N THR A 138 2.00 -2.34 20.85
CA THR A 138 1.41 -1.32 21.75
C THR A 138 1.73 0.10 21.32
N GLY A 139 2.66 0.30 20.38
CA GLY A 139 2.96 1.62 19.86
C GLY A 139 4.16 1.65 18.93
N PHE A 140 4.34 2.82 18.33
CA PHE A 140 5.46 3.13 17.44
C PHE A 140 6.21 4.37 17.91
N GLY A 141 7.53 4.36 17.72
CA GLY A 141 8.38 5.53 17.87
C GLY A 141 9.33 5.65 16.69
N LYS A 142 9.74 6.87 16.38
CA LYS A 142 10.78 7.11 15.36
C LYS A 142 12.06 7.53 16.03
N GLN A 143 13.15 6.86 15.70
CA GLN A 143 14.48 7.24 16.17
C GLN A 143 15.45 7.15 15.00
N GLN A 144 15.96 8.30 14.57
CA GLN A 144 16.82 8.38 13.40
C GLN A 144 16.14 7.72 12.18
N ASN A 145 16.79 6.74 11.55
CA ASN A 145 16.28 6.01 10.37
C ASN A 145 15.60 4.70 10.74
N MET A 146 15.16 4.54 11.98
CA MET A 146 14.56 3.32 12.49
C MET A 146 13.14 3.60 12.97
N LEU A 147 12.24 2.71 12.65
CA LEU A 147 10.93 2.61 13.28
C LEU A 147 11.07 1.69 14.48
N VAL A 148 10.93 2.23 15.67
CA VAL A 148 10.89 1.43 16.89
C VAL A 148 9.48 0.95 17.13
N ILE A 149 9.32 -0.35 17.32
CA ILE A 149 8.04 -1.02 17.54
C ILE A 149 8.04 -1.51 19.00
N PHE A 150 7.11 -0.97 19.76
CA PHE A 150 6.91 -1.34 21.15
C PHE A 150 5.85 -2.42 21.27
N LYS A 151 6.07 -3.32 22.20
CA LYS A 151 5.14 -4.33 22.69
C LYS A 151 5.07 -4.23 24.22
N GLU A 152 4.22 -4.98 24.87
CA GLU A 152 4.05 -4.92 26.32
C GLU A 152 5.36 -5.16 27.08
N HIS A 153 6.11 -6.20 26.70
CA HIS A 153 7.33 -6.62 27.40
C HIS A 153 8.57 -6.62 26.52
N SER A 154 8.45 -6.26 25.26
CA SER A 154 9.56 -6.26 24.32
C SER A 154 9.58 -5.04 23.40
N VAL A 155 10.73 -4.75 22.85
CA VAL A 155 10.92 -3.69 21.87
C VAL A 155 11.80 -4.19 20.72
N GLY A 156 11.45 -3.77 19.53
CA GLY A 156 12.24 -4.03 18.34
C GLY A 156 12.28 -2.83 17.41
N ARG A 157 12.98 -2.99 16.31
CA ARG A 157 13.06 -1.98 15.26
C ARG A 157 12.68 -2.56 13.92
N ALA A 158 12.06 -1.77 13.07
CA ALA A 158 11.94 -2.04 11.66
C ALA A 158 12.83 -1.07 10.88
N THR A 159 13.57 -1.62 9.92
CA THR A 159 14.46 -0.86 9.05
C THR A 159 13.83 -0.75 7.68
N TYR A 160 13.74 0.49 7.17
CA TYR A 160 13.26 0.75 5.82
C TYR A 160 14.27 0.27 4.78
N GLY A 161 13.78 -0.41 3.77
CA GLY A 161 14.55 -0.84 2.63
C GLY A 161 13.70 -0.86 1.36
N THR A 162 14.31 -1.15 0.23
CA THR A 162 13.62 -1.41 -1.03
C THR A 162 14.13 -2.71 -1.64
N ALA A 163 13.23 -3.49 -2.21
CA ALA A 163 13.56 -4.71 -2.94
C ALA A 163 12.85 -4.74 -4.29
N LYS A 164 13.47 -5.34 -5.30
CA LYS A 164 12.83 -5.56 -6.59
C LYS A 164 12.05 -6.88 -6.58
N VAL A 165 10.73 -6.79 -6.67
CA VAL A 165 9.84 -7.94 -6.79
C VAL A 165 9.13 -7.84 -8.13
N ASN A 166 9.30 -8.87 -8.98
CA ASN A 166 8.72 -8.91 -10.34
C ASN A 166 9.07 -7.65 -11.18
N GLY A 167 10.32 -7.16 -11.06
CA GLY A 167 10.81 -6.00 -11.80
C GLY A 167 10.34 -4.64 -11.28
N ARG A 168 9.55 -4.60 -10.20
CA ARG A 168 9.08 -3.37 -9.55
C ARG A 168 9.77 -3.18 -8.20
N GLU A 169 10.17 -1.95 -7.91
CA GLU A 169 10.63 -1.59 -6.57
C GLU A 169 9.45 -1.65 -5.58
N GLN A 170 9.66 -2.37 -4.48
CA GLN A 170 8.73 -2.43 -3.36
C GLN A 170 9.46 -2.02 -2.08
N ILE A 171 8.73 -1.37 -1.20
CA ILE A 171 9.21 -1.00 0.13
C ILE A 171 9.22 -2.24 1.00
N THR A 172 10.31 -2.45 1.73
CA THR A 172 10.43 -3.47 2.77
C THR A 172 10.68 -2.81 4.12
N MET A 173 10.17 -3.44 5.16
CA MET A 173 10.43 -3.04 6.55
C MET A 173 10.74 -4.30 7.35
N ASP A 174 12.03 -4.54 7.55
CA ASP A 174 12.52 -5.76 8.19
C ASP A 174 12.63 -5.56 9.70
N TYR A 175 11.97 -6.43 10.46
CA TYR A 175 11.95 -6.37 11.91
C TYR A 175 13.18 -7.05 12.54
N THR A 176 13.73 -6.40 13.54
CA THR A 176 14.78 -6.96 14.41
C THR A 176 14.44 -6.65 15.87
N ARG A 177 14.38 -7.69 16.72
CA ARG A 177 14.18 -7.49 18.16
C ARG A 177 15.42 -6.82 18.78
N ILE A 178 15.20 -5.79 19.59
CA ILE A 178 16.26 -5.09 20.35
C ILE A 178 16.32 -5.65 21.76
N ASN A 179 15.19 -5.74 22.46
CA ASN A 179 15.10 -6.20 23.82
C ASN A 179 13.83 -7.04 24.03
N SER A 180 13.95 -8.10 24.85
CA SER A 180 12.88 -9.03 25.17
C SER A 180 12.32 -8.89 26.58
N ARG A 181 12.74 -7.88 27.33
CA ARG A 181 12.35 -7.67 28.73
C ARG A 181 11.96 -6.21 29.05
N ILE A 182 12.04 -5.34 28.05
CA ILE A 182 11.66 -3.93 28.17
C ILE A 182 10.69 -3.66 27.05
N GLY A 183 9.51 -3.18 27.38
CA GLY A 183 8.45 -2.81 26.46
C GLY A 183 7.74 -1.56 26.93
N CYS A 184 6.61 -1.25 26.35
CA CYS A 184 5.74 -0.13 26.73
C CYS A 184 4.29 -0.51 26.44
N ASP A 185 3.44 -0.56 27.44
CA ASP A 185 2.01 -0.84 27.34
C ASP A 185 1.16 0.44 27.21
N LEU A 186 1.79 1.60 27.39
CA LEU A 186 1.13 2.92 27.32
C LEU A 186 1.69 3.74 26.15
N PRO A 187 1.13 3.62 24.94
CA PRO A 187 1.68 4.22 23.73
C PRO A 187 1.82 5.75 23.78
N TRP A 188 0.98 6.44 24.52
CA TRP A 188 1.03 7.89 24.69
C TRP A 188 2.17 8.38 25.60
N THR A 189 2.90 7.48 26.26
CA THR A 189 4.11 7.82 27.00
C THR A 189 5.38 7.74 26.17
N ILE A 190 5.30 7.16 24.96
CA ILE A 190 6.44 7.07 24.05
C ILE A 190 6.79 8.47 23.55
N GLN A 191 7.94 8.99 23.94
CA GLN A 191 8.40 10.33 23.57
C GLN A 191 9.84 10.29 23.08
N LEU A 192 10.16 11.21 22.19
CA LEU A 192 11.54 11.44 21.75
C LEU A 192 12.12 12.59 22.55
N VAL A 193 13.08 12.29 23.44
CA VAL A 193 13.78 13.27 24.25
C VAL A 193 15.26 13.21 23.89
N GLU A 194 15.84 14.32 23.45
CA GLU A 194 17.26 14.42 23.06
C GLU A 194 17.71 13.27 22.13
N ASN A 195 16.89 12.95 21.15
CA ASN A 195 17.10 11.86 20.19
C ASN A 195 17.08 10.43 20.80
N ASN A 196 16.59 10.28 22.02
CA ASN A 196 16.33 9.00 22.65
C ASN A 196 14.82 8.79 22.83
N LEU A 197 14.35 7.58 22.52
CA LEU A 197 12.98 7.18 22.84
C LEU A 197 12.90 6.76 24.32
N VAL A 198 11.98 7.36 25.03
CA VAL A 198 11.67 7.12 26.46
C VAL A 198 10.19 6.85 26.62
#